data_ae778d895ae145b956dee68c2b94e29b
#
_entry.id   ae778d895ae145b956dee68c2b94e29b
#
_cell.length_a   1.000
_cell.length_b   1.000
_cell.length_c   1.000
_cell.angle_alpha   90.00
_cell.angle_beta   90.00
_cell.angle_gamma   90.00
#
_symmetry.space_group_name_H-M   'P 1'
#
loop_
_entity.id
_entity.type
_entity.pdbx_description
1 polymer ?
#
loop_
_entity_poly.entity_id
_entity_poly.type
_entity_poly.pdbx_seq_one_letter_code
_entity_poly.pdbx_strand_id
1 'polypeptide(L)'
;SGAEANEGLYKLARAYGQDSKRHKIITAINSFHGRTLGGIAATGQDKIKKGFYPMIDGFKHVPFNDLSAMSDAVDDETAAILIEGIQGEGGVSPATPEYLLGLRKLCDEKNILLMFDSVQCGHFRSGKFQSYQRILENIYNTFAPDAISMAKSLGGGIPIGAFWVNKEHSSL
;
A
#
# COMPACT_ATOMS: atom_id res chain seq x y z
N SER A 1 -12.65 6.71 -7.91
CA SER A 1 -11.41 7.46 -7.65
C SER A 1 -10.36 6.58 -7.00
N GLY A 2 -9.09 7.04 -6.99
CA GLY A 2 -8.02 6.34 -6.28
C GLY A 2 -8.23 6.25 -4.77
N ALA A 3 -8.88 7.26 -4.17
CA ALA A 3 -9.23 7.22 -2.76
C ALA A 3 -10.23 6.09 -2.47
N GLU A 4 -11.25 5.90 -3.30
CA GLU A 4 -12.21 4.80 -3.17
C GLU A 4 -11.56 3.44 -3.40
N ALA A 5 -10.62 3.33 -4.35
CA ALA A 5 -9.85 2.11 -4.54
C ALA A 5 -9.02 1.74 -3.30
N ASN A 6 -8.40 2.72 -2.64
CA ASN A 6 -7.69 2.51 -1.38
C ASN A 6 -8.63 2.17 -0.22
N GLU A 7 -9.83 2.76 -0.14
CA GLU A 7 -10.84 2.34 0.83
C GLU A 7 -11.22 0.86 0.64
N GLY A 8 -11.25 0.38 -0.62
CA GLY A 8 -11.41 -1.05 -0.91
C GLY A 8 -10.28 -1.90 -0.31
N LEU A 9 -9.02 -1.45 -0.41
CA LEU A 9 -7.88 -2.14 0.20
C LEU A 9 -7.93 -2.13 1.73
N TYR A 10 -8.37 -1.03 2.36
CA TYR A 10 -8.51 -0.98 3.83
C TYR A 10 -9.58 -1.97 4.32
N LYS A 11 -10.69 -2.05 3.59
CA LYS A 11 -11.76 -3.02 3.87
C LYS A 11 -11.29 -4.47 3.68
N LEU A 12 -10.53 -4.75 2.61
CA LEU A 12 -9.93 -6.06 2.37
C LEU A 12 -9.02 -6.48 3.52
N ALA A 13 -8.12 -5.60 3.96
CA ALA A 13 -7.21 -5.87 5.07
C ALA A 13 -7.98 -6.19 6.37
N ARG A 14 -9.03 -5.43 6.67
CA ARG A 14 -9.87 -5.68 7.84
C ARG A 14 -10.66 -6.98 7.73
N ALA A 15 -11.20 -7.31 6.56
CA ALA A 15 -11.90 -8.57 6.32
C ALA A 15 -10.95 -9.76 6.48
N TYR A 16 -9.74 -9.67 5.91
CA TYR A 16 -8.69 -10.68 6.05
C TYR A 16 -8.29 -10.94 7.51
N GLY A 17 -8.17 -9.86 8.29
CA GLY A 17 -7.76 -9.94 9.69
C GLY A 17 -8.89 -10.23 10.70
N GLN A 18 -10.16 -10.26 10.28
CA GLN A 18 -11.31 -10.28 11.19
C GLN A 18 -11.28 -11.44 12.19
N ASP A 19 -11.07 -12.64 11.73
CA ASP A 19 -11.08 -13.85 12.57
C ASP A 19 -9.92 -13.88 13.58
N SER A 20 -8.79 -13.28 13.21
CA SER A 20 -7.60 -13.13 14.05
C SER A 20 -7.57 -11.82 14.85
N LYS A 21 -8.63 -10.99 14.76
CA LYS A 21 -8.74 -9.66 15.39
C LYS A 21 -7.66 -8.66 14.91
N ARG A 22 -7.11 -8.87 13.73
CA ARG A 22 -6.14 -7.98 13.10
C ARG A 22 -6.87 -6.90 12.32
N HIS A 23 -6.44 -5.66 12.45
CA HIS A 23 -7.09 -4.53 11.78
C HIS A 23 -6.13 -3.41 11.42
N LYS A 24 -4.88 -3.46 11.91
CA LYS A 24 -3.87 -2.44 11.66
C LYS A 24 -3.26 -2.58 10.28
N ILE A 25 -3.04 -1.44 9.64
CA ILE A 25 -2.34 -1.32 8.36
C ILE A 25 -1.11 -0.44 8.58
N ILE A 26 0.06 -0.95 8.23
CA ILE A 26 1.30 -0.17 8.30
C ILE A 26 1.53 0.48 6.94
N THR A 27 1.80 1.78 6.94
CA THR A 27 2.12 2.58 5.75
C THR A 27 3.48 3.27 5.92
N ALA A 28 3.94 3.99 4.90
CA ALA A 28 5.21 4.67 4.97
C ALA A 28 5.07 6.16 5.26
N ILE A 29 6.03 6.74 5.96
CA ILE A 29 6.21 8.20 6.09
C ILE A 29 6.39 8.79 4.69
N ASN A 30 5.86 9.99 4.44
CA ASN A 30 5.78 10.69 3.16
C ASN A 30 4.89 10.02 2.11
N SER A 31 4.16 8.94 2.45
CA SER A 31 3.18 8.36 1.54
C SER A 31 1.97 9.28 1.30
N PHE A 32 1.22 9.00 0.23
CA PHE A 32 -0.05 9.64 -0.06
C PHE A 32 -1.08 8.62 -0.53
N HIS A 33 -2.16 8.44 0.24
CA HIS A 33 -3.17 7.40 -0.01
C HIS A 33 -4.59 7.93 -0.22
N GLY A 34 -4.76 9.22 -0.43
CA GLY A 34 -6.06 9.84 -0.72
C GLY A 34 -6.54 10.83 0.34
N ARG A 35 -7.76 11.33 0.16
CA ARG A 35 -8.34 12.40 0.99
C ARG A 35 -9.67 12.06 1.64
N THR A 36 -10.13 10.83 1.59
CA THR A 36 -11.15 10.32 2.50
C THR A 36 -10.61 10.32 3.93
N LEU A 37 -11.44 10.19 4.95
CA LEU A 37 -10.96 10.11 6.33
C LEU A 37 -9.98 8.93 6.52
N GLY A 38 -10.27 7.76 5.90
CA GLY A 38 -9.33 6.62 5.89
C GLY A 38 -8.06 6.94 5.10
N GLY A 39 -8.18 7.56 3.92
CA GLY A 39 -7.05 7.95 3.10
C GLY A 39 -6.11 8.96 3.78
N ILE A 40 -6.68 9.94 4.52
CA ILE A 40 -5.89 10.90 5.32
C ILE A 40 -5.20 10.18 6.49
N ALA A 41 -5.89 9.27 7.17
CA ALA A 41 -5.32 8.51 8.28
C ALA A 41 -4.17 7.61 7.79
N ALA A 42 -4.31 6.95 6.63
CA ALA A 42 -3.29 6.12 6.00
C ALA A 42 -2.09 6.92 5.47
N THR A 43 -2.27 8.20 5.10
CA THR A 43 -1.25 9.06 4.54
C THR A 43 -0.20 9.45 5.59
N GLY A 44 1.08 9.20 5.30
CA GLY A 44 2.21 9.48 6.20
C GLY A 44 2.72 10.93 6.13
N GLN A 45 1.83 11.92 6.03
CA GLN A 45 2.17 13.35 5.91
C GLN A 45 1.29 14.19 6.86
N ASP A 46 1.85 14.71 7.94
CA ASP A 46 1.11 15.46 8.97
C ASP A 46 0.42 16.73 8.44
N LYS A 47 1.02 17.37 7.42
CA LYS A 47 0.43 18.56 6.77
C LYS A 47 -0.96 18.29 6.18
N ILE A 48 -1.23 17.05 5.76
CA ILE A 48 -2.51 16.64 5.15
C ILE A 48 -3.55 16.33 6.23
N LYS A 49 -3.11 15.93 7.43
CA LYS A 49 -3.98 15.59 8.57
C LYS A 49 -4.51 16.82 9.30
N LYS A 50 -3.84 17.96 9.16
CA LYS A 50 -4.20 19.20 9.86
C LYS A 50 -5.64 19.63 9.55
N GLY A 51 -6.45 19.76 10.59
CA GLY A 51 -7.86 20.18 10.50
C GLY A 51 -8.87 19.02 10.45
N PHE A 52 -8.39 17.75 10.45
CA PHE A 52 -9.25 16.56 10.34
C PHE A 52 -9.14 15.60 11.53
N TYR A 53 -8.54 16.03 12.62
CA TYR A 53 -8.46 15.23 13.86
C TYR A 53 -9.82 15.13 14.56
N PRO A 54 -10.12 13.99 15.26
CA PRO A 54 -9.25 12.82 15.44
C PRO A 54 -9.15 11.95 14.17
N MET A 55 -7.98 11.32 13.98
CA MET A 55 -7.78 10.38 12.88
C MET A 55 -8.51 9.06 13.16
N ILE A 56 -8.86 8.35 12.08
CA ILE A 56 -9.33 6.97 12.17
C ILE A 56 -8.18 6.10 12.66
N ASP A 57 -8.43 5.28 13.67
CA ASP A 57 -7.45 4.35 14.24
C ASP A 57 -7.13 3.18 13.29
N GLY A 58 -5.98 2.55 13.54
CA GLY A 58 -5.54 1.35 12.82
C GLY A 58 -4.50 1.63 11.73
N PHE A 59 -3.93 2.82 11.68
CA PHE A 59 -2.82 3.13 10.77
C PHE A 59 -1.54 3.47 11.54
N LYS A 60 -0.41 2.87 11.15
CA LYS A 60 0.92 3.13 11.70
C LYS A 60 1.86 3.52 10.56
N HIS A 61 2.73 4.49 10.79
CA HIS A 61 3.64 5.00 9.76
C HIS A 61 5.09 4.74 10.15
N VAL A 62 5.89 4.23 9.21
CA VAL A 62 7.32 3.94 9.39
C VAL A 62 8.16 4.56 8.27
N PRO A 63 9.46 4.76 8.43
CA PRO A 63 10.31 5.25 7.35
C PRO A 63 10.23 4.37 6.11
N PHE A 64 10.16 5.01 4.93
CA PHE A 64 10.18 4.30 3.64
C PHE A 64 11.59 3.74 3.35
N ASN A 65 11.68 2.59 2.73
CA ASN A 65 12.94 1.86 2.48
C ASN A 65 13.69 1.40 3.76
N ASP A 66 13.02 1.37 4.91
CA ASP A 66 13.57 0.84 6.16
C ASP A 66 12.84 -0.47 6.54
N LEU A 67 13.42 -1.59 6.12
CA LEU A 67 12.84 -2.92 6.39
C LEU A 67 12.89 -3.27 7.88
N SER A 68 13.88 -2.81 8.63
CA SER A 68 13.99 -3.03 10.07
C SER A 68 12.85 -2.32 10.80
N ALA A 69 12.66 -1.03 10.54
CA ALA A 69 11.56 -0.27 11.12
C ALA A 69 10.18 -0.84 10.76
N MET A 70 10.04 -1.37 9.52
CA MET A 70 8.80 -2.04 9.10
C MET A 70 8.59 -3.34 9.89
N SER A 71 9.61 -4.17 10.05
CA SER A 71 9.54 -5.41 10.81
C SER A 71 9.21 -5.18 12.28
N ASP A 72 9.85 -4.18 12.91
CA ASP A 72 9.63 -3.80 14.30
C ASP A 72 8.23 -3.19 14.54
N ALA A 73 7.61 -2.69 13.49
CA ALA A 73 6.27 -2.12 13.55
C ALA A 73 5.15 -3.17 13.48
N VAL A 74 5.42 -4.36 12.91
CA VAL A 74 4.45 -5.45 12.82
C VAL A 74 4.18 -6.03 14.21
N ASP A 75 2.90 -6.09 14.58
CA ASP A 75 2.41 -6.66 15.84
C ASP A 75 1.26 -7.65 15.59
N ASP A 76 0.72 -8.22 16.66
CA ASP A 76 -0.35 -9.22 16.59
C ASP A 76 -1.68 -8.68 16.05
N GLU A 77 -1.84 -7.36 15.98
CA GLU A 77 -3.03 -6.70 15.42
C GLU A 77 -2.81 -6.26 13.95
N THR A 78 -1.63 -6.48 13.38
CA THR A 78 -1.30 -6.08 12.00
C THR A 78 -1.96 -7.02 11.00
N ALA A 79 -2.77 -6.48 10.10
CA ALA A 79 -3.44 -7.20 9.02
C ALA A 79 -2.71 -7.04 7.67
N ALA A 80 -2.08 -5.89 7.43
CA ALA A 80 -1.49 -5.57 6.14
C ALA A 80 -0.37 -4.52 6.22
N ILE A 81 0.47 -4.52 5.20
CA ILE A 81 1.37 -3.42 4.85
C ILE A 81 0.87 -2.82 3.53
N LEU A 82 0.73 -1.50 3.47
CA LEU A 82 0.35 -0.76 2.26
C LEU A 82 1.45 0.23 1.91
N ILE A 83 2.01 0.11 0.71
CA ILE A 83 3.06 1.00 0.20
C ILE A 83 2.79 1.46 -1.23
N GLU A 84 3.45 2.54 -1.62
CA GLU A 84 3.65 2.91 -3.03
C GLU A 84 4.97 2.28 -3.50
N GLY A 85 5.04 1.73 -4.70
CA GLY A 85 6.32 1.29 -5.26
C GLY A 85 7.25 2.47 -5.61
N ILE A 86 6.64 3.64 -5.89
CA ILE A 86 7.34 4.93 -6.01
C ILE A 86 6.45 5.96 -5.31
N GLN A 87 6.94 6.57 -4.24
CA GLN A 87 6.25 7.68 -3.58
C GLN A 87 6.28 8.92 -4.47
N GLY A 88 5.18 9.26 -5.13
CA GLY A 88 5.11 10.42 -6.01
C GLY A 88 5.03 11.73 -5.23
N GLU A 89 4.05 11.89 -4.37
CA GLU A 89 3.82 13.08 -3.54
C GLU A 89 4.90 13.24 -2.44
N GLY A 90 5.63 12.19 -2.14
CA GLY A 90 6.73 12.17 -1.18
C GLY A 90 8.09 12.61 -1.76
N GLY A 91 8.14 13.12 -3.01
CA GLY A 91 9.37 13.60 -3.64
C GLY A 91 9.97 12.69 -4.70
N VAL A 92 9.16 11.83 -5.30
CA VAL A 92 9.54 10.84 -6.34
C VAL A 92 10.63 9.88 -5.84
N SER A 93 10.35 9.23 -4.72
CA SER A 93 11.25 8.27 -4.08
C SER A 93 10.87 6.84 -4.45
N PRO A 94 11.69 6.09 -5.22
CA PRO A 94 11.44 4.69 -5.52
C PRO A 94 11.76 3.78 -4.32
N ALA A 95 11.02 2.68 -4.21
CA ALA A 95 11.41 1.58 -3.34
C ALA A 95 12.69 0.92 -3.86
N THR A 96 13.53 0.40 -2.96
CA THR A 96 14.66 -0.42 -3.37
C THR A 96 14.22 -1.87 -3.64
N PRO A 97 14.92 -2.60 -4.51
CA PRO A 97 14.64 -4.03 -4.74
C PRO A 97 14.68 -4.85 -3.44
N GLU A 98 15.68 -4.61 -2.60
CA GLU A 98 15.87 -5.30 -1.33
C GLU A 98 14.70 -5.06 -0.38
N TYR A 99 14.19 -3.82 -0.34
CA TYR A 99 13.02 -3.46 0.47
C TYR A 99 11.78 -4.21 -0.01
N LEU A 100 11.49 -4.22 -1.31
CA LEU A 100 10.32 -4.92 -1.86
C LEU A 100 10.37 -6.42 -1.59
N LEU A 101 11.49 -7.07 -1.85
CA LEU A 101 11.67 -8.49 -1.61
C LEU A 101 11.60 -8.83 -0.12
N GLY A 102 12.18 -7.98 0.72
CA GLY A 102 12.11 -8.10 2.17
C GLY A 102 10.68 -7.95 2.71
N LEU A 103 9.89 -7.01 2.18
CA LEU A 103 8.48 -6.85 2.53
C LEU A 103 7.66 -8.09 2.17
N ARG A 104 7.86 -8.65 0.98
CA ARG A 104 7.13 -9.87 0.59
C ARG A 104 7.43 -11.01 1.55
N LYS A 105 8.72 -11.24 1.84
CA LYS A 105 9.14 -12.26 2.81
C LYS A 105 8.54 -12.03 4.19
N LEU A 106 8.59 -10.80 4.70
CA LEU A 106 8.02 -10.43 6.00
C LEU A 106 6.51 -10.71 6.04
N CYS A 107 5.78 -10.33 4.99
CA CYS A 107 4.35 -10.56 4.93
C CYS A 107 4.00 -12.06 4.88
N ASP A 108 4.76 -12.86 4.14
CA ASP A 108 4.58 -14.31 4.08
C ASP A 108 4.84 -14.96 5.45
N GLU A 109 5.93 -14.60 6.13
CA GLU A 109 6.30 -15.13 7.44
C GLU A 109 5.30 -14.75 8.54
N LYS A 110 4.69 -13.57 8.45
CA LYS A 110 3.72 -13.05 9.43
C LYS A 110 2.27 -13.34 9.08
N ASN A 111 2.03 -13.90 7.89
CA ASN A 111 0.68 -14.13 7.36
C ASN A 111 -0.17 -12.85 7.39
N ILE A 112 0.35 -11.78 6.77
CA ILE A 112 -0.29 -10.48 6.59
C ILE A 112 -0.25 -10.09 5.11
N LEU A 113 -1.18 -9.23 4.68
CA LEU A 113 -1.24 -8.82 3.28
C LEU A 113 -0.17 -7.79 2.92
N LEU A 114 0.46 -7.96 1.74
CA LEU A 114 1.25 -6.93 1.08
C LEU A 114 0.41 -6.24 0.01
N MET A 115 0.06 -4.99 0.24
CA MET A 115 -0.79 -4.20 -0.65
C MET A 115 -0.01 -3.05 -1.30
N PHE A 116 -0.32 -2.74 -2.55
CA PHE A 116 0.31 -1.66 -3.31
C PHE A 116 -0.70 -0.57 -3.69
N ASP A 117 -0.38 0.66 -3.33
CA ASP A 117 -1.02 1.83 -3.91
C ASP A 117 -0.30 2.17 -5.23
N SER A 118 -0.89 1.76 -6.33
CA SER A 118 -0.40 2.05 -7.68
C SER A 118 -1.20 3.14 -8.40
N VAL A 119 -1.96 3.93 -7.65
CA VAL A 119 -2.78 5.02 -8.19
C VAL A 119 -1.96 6.01 -9.00
N GLN A 120 -0.74 6.34 -8.56
CA GLN A 120 0.13 7.26 -9.27
C GLN A 120 1.26 6.56 -10.05
N CYS A 121 1.87 5.53 -9.49
CA CYS A 121 3.06 4.88 -10.06
C CYS A 121 2.75 3.66 -10.94
N GLY A 122 1.48 3.28 -11.09
CA GLY A 122 1.03 2.19 -11.97
C GLY A 122 0.76 2.61 -13.42
N HIS A 123 0.19 1.68 -14.19
CA HIS A 123 -0.26 1.88 -15.58
C HIS A 123 0.79 2.53 -16.47
N PHE A 124 1.96 1.90 -16.56
CA PHE A 124 3.07 2.30 -17.41
C PHE A 124 3.69 3.66 -17.08
N ARG A 125 3.33 4.32 -15.96
CA ARG A 125 3.95 5.57 -15.53
C ARG A 125 5.47 5.45 -15.39
N SER A 126 5.96 4.29 -14.92
CA SER A 126 7.38 3.97 -14.78
C SER A 126 7.95 3.11 -15.92
N GLY A 127 7.20 2.92 -17.03
CA GLY A 127 7.57 2.11 -18.19
C GLY A 127 7.16 0.63 -18.12
N LYS A 128 6.59 0.18 -16.99
CA LYS A 128 5.98 -1.15 -16.82
C LYS A 128 4.55 -0.98 -16.30
N PHE A 129 3.72 -2.02 -16.42
CA PHE A 129 2.34 -1.96 -15.94
C PHE A 129 2.24 -1.62 -14.46
N GLN A 130 3.14 -2.19 -13.64
CA GLN A 130 3.28 -1.86 -12.24
C GLN A 130 4.71 -1.41 -11.92
N SER A 131 4.86 -0.46 -10.99
CA SER A 131 6.17 0.10 -10.61
C SER A 131 7.14 -0.96 -10.06
N TYR A 132 6.65 -1.95 -9.29
CA TYR A 132 7.51 -3.02 -8.79
C TYR A 132 8.11 -3.86 -9.92
N GLN A 133 7.41 -4.03 -11.04
CA GLN A 133 7.96 -4.73 -12.21
C GLN A 133 9.15 -3.98 -12.84
N ARG A 134 9.15 -2.64 -12.75
CA ARG A 134 10.29 -1.82 -13.18
C ARG A 134 11.44 -1.90 -12.20
N ILE A 135 11.15 -1.82 -10.90
CA ILE A 135 12.15 -1.85 -9.84
C ILE A 135 12.88 -3.21 -9.82
N LEU A 136 12.16 -4.30 -10.07
CA LEU A 136 12.68 -5.67 -10.04
C LEU A 136 13.05 -6.24 -11.44
N GLU A 137 13.08 -5.41 -12.47
CA GLU A 137 13.20 -5.85 -13.87
C GLU A 137 14.39 -6.76 -14.15
N ASN A 138 15.53 -6.52 -13.51
CA ASN A 138 16.76 -7.28 -13.71
C ASN A 138 17.00 -8.36 -12.63
N ILE A 139 15.97 -8.62 -11.81
CA ILE A 139 16.05 -9.59 -10.73
C ILE A 139 15.06 -10.70 -11.04
N TYR A 140 15.56 -11.95 -11.18
CA TYR A 140 14.66 -13.09 -11.30
C TYR A 140 13.92 -13.30 -9.97
N ASN A 141 12.62 -13.15 -10.01
CA ASN A 141 11.77 -13.28 -8.82
C ASN A 141 10.32 -13.65 -9.21
N THR A 142 9.59 -14.16 -8.26
CA THR A 142 8.16 -14.44 -8.35
C THR A 142 7.33 -13.42 -7.57
N PHE A 143 7.85 -12.20 -7.38
CA PHE A 143 7.22 -11.17 -6.59
C PHE A 143 5.83 -10.79 -7.13
N ALA A 144 4.85 -10.88 -6.27
CA ALA A 144 3.50 -10.35 -6.49
C ALA A 144 2.95 -9.81 -5.17
N PRO A 145 2.26 -8.66 -5.16
CA PRO A 145 1.48 -8.22 -4.02
C PRO A 145 0.18 -9.03 -3.91
N ASP A 146 -0.48 -8.96 -2.77
CA ASP A 146 -1.78 -9.60 -2.54
C ASP A 146 -2.93 -8.75 -3.09
N ALA A 147 -2.77 -7.43 -3.11
CA ALA A 147 -3.74 -6.51 -3.70
C ALA A 147 -3.09 -5.21 -4.20
N ILE A 148 -3.72 -4.57 -5.18
CA ILE A 148 -3.23 -3.34 -5.82
C ILE A 148 -4.39 -2.39 -6.05
N SER A 149 -4.28 -1.13 -5.61
CA SER A 149 -5.21 -0.06 -6.02
C SER A 149 -4.71 0.67 -7.27
N MET A 150 -5.62 1.11 -8.11
CA MET A 150 -5.35 1.72 -9.42
C MET A 150 -6.34 2.84 -9.71
N ALA A 151 -5.87 3.91 -10.35
CA ALA A 151 -6.68 5.05 -10.80
C ALA A 151 -5.89 5.92 -11.80
N LYS A 152 -6.14 7.22 -11.84
CA LYS A 152 -5.43 8.22 -12.68
C LYS A 152 -5.27 7.75 -14.12
N SER A 153 -4.06 7.34 -14.52
CA SER A 153 -3.78 6.88 -15.90
C SER A 153 -4.62 5.68 -16.36
N LEU A 154 -5.19 4.91 -15.45
CA LEU A 154 -6.13 3.83 -15.77
C LEU A 154 -7.32 4.32 -16.61
N GLY A 155 -7.85 5.48 -16.29
CA GLY A 155 -9.00 6.06 -16.95
C GLY A 155 -8.68 6.94 -18.16
N GLY A 156 -7.40 7.23 -18.44
CA GLY A 156 -7.03 8.10 -19.58
C GLY A 156 -7.64 9.50 -19.51
N GLY A 157 -7.93 10.02 -18.32
CA GLY A 157 -8.60 11.30 -18.08
C GLY A 157 -10.04 11.18 -17.55
N ILE A 158 -10.65 10.00 -17.62
CA ILE A 158 -11.95 9.73 -17.02
C ILE A 158 -11.77 9.37 -15.53
N PRO A 159 -12.62 9.90 -14.63
CA PRO A 159 -12.59 9.51 -13.22
C PRO A 159 -12.90 8.02 -13.05
N ILE A 160 -11.95 7.28 -12.51
CA ILE A 160 -12.08 5.85 -12.26
C ILE A 160 -11.24 5.46 -11.05
N GLY A 161 -11.63 4.42 -10.36
CA GLY A 161 -10.84 3.69 -9.38
C GLY A 161 -11.12 2.20 -9.51
N ALA A 162 -10.08 1.40 -9.35
CA ALA A 162 -10.17 -0.04 -9.32
C ALA A 162 -9.17 -0.59 -8.31
N PHE A 163 -9.44 -1.77 -7.78
CA PHE A 163 -8.43 -2.55 -7.09
C PHE A 163 -8.46 -4.00 -7.58
N TRP A 164 -7.29 -4.59 -7.61
CA TRP A 164 -7.07 -5.99 -7.93
C TRP A 164 -6.70 -6.74 -6.66
N VAL A 165 -7.16 -7.97 -6.55
CA VAL A 165 -6.88 -8.88 -5.43
C VAL A 165 -6.39 -10.20 -6.00
N ASN A 166 -5.37 -10.80 -5.38
CA ASN A 166 -4.93 -12.14 -5.73
C ASN A 166 -6.09 -13.14 -5.54
N LYS A 167 -6.16 -14.15 -6.42
CA LYS A 167 -7.21 -15.16 -6.41
C LYS A 167 -7.37 -15.84 -5.04
N GLU A 168 -6.28 -16.05 -4.31
CA GLU A 168 -6.29 -16.67 -2.98
C GLU A 168 -7.12 -15.87 -1.96
N HIS A 169 -7.25 -14.56 -2.15
CA HIS A 169 -7.98 -13.65 -1.26
C HIS A 169 -9.29 -13.13 -1.88
N SER A 170 -9.71 -13.65 -3.03
CA SER A 170 -10.86 -13.13 -3.78
C SER A 170 -12.23 -13.48 -3.17
N SER A 171 -12.26 -14.33 -2.14
CA SER A 171 -13.47 -14.74 -1.40
C SER A 171 -13.74 -13.93 -0.12
N LEU A 172 -12.88 -12.95 0.17
CA LEU A 172 -12.96 -12.11 1.38
C LEU A 172 -14.02 -10.99 1.29
#